data_543d041eaa7e7dc9fa5f42cf475bff91
#
_entry.id   543d041eaa7e7dc9fa5f42cf475bff91
#
_cell.length_a   1.000
_cell.length_b   1.000
_cell.length_c   1.000
_cell.angle_alpha   90.00
_cell.angle_beta   90.00
_cell.angle_gamma   90.00
#
_symmetry.space_group_name_H-M   'P 1'
#
loop_
_entity.id
_entity.type
_entity.pdbx_description
1 polymer ?
#
loop_
_entity_poly.entity_id
_entity_poly.type
_entity_poly.pdbx_seq_one_letter_code
_entity_poly.pdbx_strand_id
1 'polypeptide(L)'
;MKSSDNPLYQRAKRFLMRRTNYETFVSVPYDKMEASLARVRDFLEFLGAPQNAYIIVHVAGTKGKGTVCGALDQIYRAAGYRVGLFTSPHIDDLTERFQINGAPCDKTIFAETTSLLIERWKAFRREWKRENVGVKTLDDPYDDAAELQMTFFEWSLVIALTLFARAQVDVAILEVGMGGRYDATNVCYADVSVLTSVSYDHCEQLGDSLDKIAREKLAIVKSNAPLVCGVGFADFLYGGLDDFKRREELASATSPKGASLHALSSEPIDDEEEVDLNDEANETSESPTPVSAPEREARKFDEGRRDRPEDYVYIAEPEHIITHDDVLRIRELARETAREHNAPFDVVEKVSSFVASLPQPPLDSVRRWNFEIATRVVDILAHRVVAPERRPGANDPDATRRLPVAEEAVRAAAERFSMPARFEIVSRDPMIIVDGAHNRASIAAFMRAARERFPKAKIKALLATSIGKDARGMIAELAARADEVILTERTRDARSTPLPDLIQIHETLLDETCAENASIRRKFHVAPDFRAFLIGYCARPSGGNEILCALGSFYFASEVRKIVKKTV
;
A
#
# COMPACT_ATOMS: atom_id res chain seq x y z
N MET A 1 -27.36 6.96 22.19
CA MET A 1 -25.94 6.79 22.62
C MET A 1 -25.09 6.97 21.37
N LYS A 2 -24.10 7.85 21.37
CA LYS A 2 -23.17 7.99 20.25
C LYS A 2 -22.39 6.67 20.10
N SER A 3 -22.28 6.12 18.91
CA SER A 3 -21.64 4.82 18.63
C SER A 3 -20.15 4.73 19.07
N SER A 4 -19.58 5.86 19.50
CA SER A 4 -18.23 5.96 20.07
C SER A 4 -18.10 5.38 21.50
N ASP A 5 -19.20 5.14 22.20
CA ASP A 5 -19.19 4.84 23.63
C ASP A 5 -19.44 3.35 23.95
N ASN A 6 -19.43 2.46 22.94
CA ASN A 6 -19.56 1.01 23.18
C ASN A 6 -18.31 0.48 23.94
N PRO A 7 -18.43 0.11 25.23
CA PRO A 7 -17.28 -0.32 26.04
C PRO A 7 -16.61 -1.59 25.50
N LEU A 8 -17.40 -2.48 24.89
CA LEU A 8 -16.88 -3.71 24.29
C LEU A 8 -16.01 -3.39 23.08
N TYR A 9 -16.46 -2.47 22.23
CA TYR A 9 -15.66 -1.99 21.09
C TYR A 9 -14.35 -1.35 21.56
N GLN A 10 -14.40 -0.49 22.59
CA GLN A 10 -13.18 0.13 23.12
C GLN A 10 -12.20 -0.90 23.70
N ARG A 11 -12.71 -1.98 24.30
CA ARG A 11 -11.88 -3.09 24.78
C ARG A 11 -11.23 -3.86 23.63
N ALA A 12 -11.99 -4.21 22.61
CA ALA A 12 -11.50 -4.90 21.41
C ALA A 12 -10.46 -4.03 20.66
N LYS A 13 -10.75 -2.74 20.49
CA LYS A 13 -9.82 -1.78 19.89
C LYS A 13 -8.52 -1.68 20.67
N ARG A 14 -8.56 -1.53 22.00
CA ARG A 14 -7.37 -1.50 22.85
C ARG A 14 -6.57 -2.80 22.77
N PHE A 15 -7.24 -3.95 22.70
CA PHE A 15 -6.58 -5.24 22.51
C PHE A 15 -5.73 -5.23 21.24
N LEU A 16 -6.28 -4.83 20.10
CA LEU A 16 -5.56 -4.76 18.83
C LEU A 16 -4.44 -3.71 18.87
N MET A 17 -4.70 -2.51 19.36
CA MET A 17 -3.72 -1.40 19.34
C MET A 17 -2.51 -1.65 20.25
N ARG A 18 -2.59 -2.61 21.17
CA ARG A 18 -1.45 -3.05 21.98
C ARG A 18 -0.56 -4.08 21.30
N ARG A 19 -0.95 -4.59 20.12
CA ARG A 19 -0.16 -5.55 19.36
C ARG A 19 0.93 -4.83 18.57
N THR A 20 2.01 -5.55 18.29
CA THR A 20 3.07 -5.04 17.43
C THR A 20 2.47 -4.63 16.10
N ASN A 21 2.63 -3.37 15.75
CA ASN A 21 2.07 -2.82 14.52
C ASN A 21 3.19 -2.32 13.61
N TYR A 22 3.55 -3.14 12.65
CA TYR A 22 4.60 -2.85 11.69
C TYR A 22 4.26 -1.73 10.70
N GLU A 23 3.01 -1.30 10.63
CA GLU A 23 2.65 -0.08 9.89
C GLU A 23 3.19 1.20 10.56
N THR A 24 3.61 1.10 11.82
CA THR A 24 4.12 2.23 12.63
C THR A 24 5.61 2.15 12.94
N PHE A 25 6.28 1.02 12.66
CA PHE A 25 7.71 0.80 12.93
C PHE A 25 8.50 0.70 11.62
N VAL A 26 9.70 1.25 11.60
CA VAL A 26 10.53 1.39 10.38
C VAL A 26 11.33 0.12 10.06
N SER A 27 11.64 -0.75 11.02
CA SER A 27 12.41 -1.97 10.78
C SER A 27 11.79 -3.22 11.35
N VAL A 28 11.56 -4.20 10.49
CA VAL A 28 11.12 -5.55 10.85
C VAL A 28 12.15 -6.54 10.35
N PRO A 29 12.63 -7.48 11.17
CA PRO A 29 13.39 -8.61 10.68
C PRO A 29 12.48 -9.47 9.79
N TYR A 30 12.75 -9.46 8.50
CA TYR A 30 11.91 -10.10 7.49
C TYR A 30 11.93 -11.65 7.60
N ASP A 31 13.05 -12.21 8.10
CA ASP A 31 13.25 -13.62 8.38
C ASP A 31 12.30 -14.22 9.45
N LYS A 32 11.79 -13.39 10.36
CA LYS A 32 10.83 -13.83 11.38
C LYS A 32 9.38 -13.93 10.90
N MET A 33 9.10 -13.46 9.68
CA MET A 33 7.74 -13.40 9.17
C MET A 33 7.22 -14.75 8.66
N GLU A 34 8.08 -15.69 8.27
CA GLU A 34 7.66 -17.01 7.80
C GLU A 34 6.98 -17.82 8.93
N ALA A 35 7.59 -17.86 10.11
CA ALA A 35 7.01 -18.50 11.29
C ALA A 35 5.68 -17.87 11.70
N SER A 36 5.49 -16.59 11.40
CA SER A 36 4.26 -15.84 11.65
C SER A 36 3.11 -16.31 10.76
N LEU A 37 3.37 -16.55 9.46
CA LEU A 37 2.36 -17.10 8.54
C LEU A 37 1.88 -18.49 8.94
N ALA A 38 2.79 -19.36 9.40
CA ALA A 38 2.43 -20.68 9.89
C ALA A 38 1.41 -20.59 11.03
N ARG A 39 1.68 -19.75 12.04
CA ARG A 39 0.77 -19.54 13.17
C ARG A 39 -0.63 -19.07 12.75
N VAL A 40 -0.69 -18.11 11.83
CA VAL A 40 -1.98 -17.62 11.31
C VAL A 40 -2.74 -18.73 10.60
N ARG A 41 -2.05 -19.54 9.80
CA ARG A 41 -2.65 -20.69 9.09
C ARG A 41 -3.19 -21.71 10.06
N ASP A 42 -2.39 -22.16 11.02
CA ASP A 42 -2.78 -23.17 12.02
C ASP A 42 -3.98 -22.69 12.85
N PHE A 43 -4.00 -21.42 13.22
CA PHE A 43 -5.14 -20.86 13.95
C PHE A 43 -6.40 -20.77 13.08
N LEU A 44 -6.30 -20.41 11.81
CA LEU A 44 -7.43 -20.42 10.89
C LEU A 44 -7.98 -21.84 10.67
N GLU A 45 -7.12 -22.86 10.59
CA GLU A 45 -7.52 -24.26 10.51
C GLU A 45 -8.25 -24.69 11.79
N PHE A 46 -7.74 -24.33 12.97
CA PHE A 46 -8.43 -24.56 14.26
C PHE A 46 -9.81 -23.89 14.34
N LEU A 47 -10.00 -22.76 13.66
CA LEU A 47 -11.28 -22.06 13.54
C LEU A 47 -12.23 -22.71 12.51
N GLY A 48 -11.80 -23.77 11.82
CA GLY A 48 -12.57 -24.42 10.76
C GLY A 48 -12.43 -23.76 9.38
N ALA A 49 -11.30 -23.09 9.16
CA ALA A 49 -10.93 -22.45 7.88
C ALA A 49 -12.01 -21.51 7.32
N PRO A 50 -12.41 -20.45 8.06
CA PRO A 50 -13.51 -19.56 7.66
C PRO A 50 -13.28 -18.90 6.29
N GLN A 51 -12.01 -18.73 5.88
CA GLN A 51 -11.63 -18.18 4.58
C GLN A 51 -12.05 -19.05 3.38
N ASN A 52 -12.38 -20.32 3.61
CA ASN A 52 -12.80 -21.24 2.54
C ASN A 52 -14.29 -21.13 2.19
N ALA A 53 -15.06 -20.30 2.90
CA ALA A 53 -16.50 -20.17 2.72
C ALA A 53 -16.91 -19.30 1.50
N TYR A 54 -16.00 -18.52 0.92
CA TYR A 54 -16.28 -17.52 -0.13
C TYR A 54 -15.15 -17.44 -1.16
N ILE A 55 -15.42 -16.81 -2.31
CA ILE A 55 -14.42 -16.53 -3.33
C ILE A 55 -13.46 -15.44 -2.82
N ILE A 56 -12.16 -15.57 -3.08
CA ILE A 56 -11.14 -14.61 -2.66
C ILE A 56 -10.44 -13.98 -3.86
N VAL A 57 -10.46 -12.65 -3.94
CA VAL A 57 -9.59 -11.86 -4.80
C VAL A 57 -8.48 -11.24 -3.96
N HIS A 58 -7.22 -11.53 -4.28
CA HIS A 58 -6.05 -11.08 -3.51
C HIS A 58 -5.24 -10.06 -4.30
N VAL A 59 -5.09 -8.86 -3.77
CA VAL A 59 -4.56 -7.70 -4.51
C VAL A 59 -3.26 -7.21 -3.91
N ALA A 60 -2.15 -7.39 -4.64
CA ALA A 60 -0.83 -6.84 -4.34
C ALA A 60 -0.45 -5.71 -5.30
N GLY A 61 0.57 -4.97 -4.93
CA GLY A 61 1.16 -3.90 -5.74
C GLY A 61 1.74 -2.78 -4.87
N THR A 62 2.49 -1.89 -5.47
CA THR A 62 2.99 -0.72 -4.76
C THR A 62 1.89 0.33 -4.64
N LYS A 63 1.28 0.72 -5.75
CA LYS A 63 0.18 1.70 -5.81
C LYS A 63 -1.04 1.07 -6.49
N GLY A 64 -2.21 1.65 -6.25
CA GLY A 64 -3.46 1.20 -6.90
C GLY A 64 -4.20 0.09 -6.18
N LYS A 65 -3.58 -0.66 -5.24
CA LYS A 65 -4.22 -1.76 -4.50
C LYS A 65 -5.62 -1.39 -4.00
N GLY A 66 -5.71 -0.42 -3.09
CA GLY A 66 -6.98 0.00 -2.50
C GLY A 66 -7.98 0.50 -3.55
N THR A 67 -7.52 1.14 -4.66
CA THR A 67 -8.41 1.60 -5.73
C THR A 67 -9.01 0.43 -6.50
N VAL A 68 -8.21 -0.59 -6.83
CA VAL A 68 -8.69 -1.83 -7.46
C VAL A 68 -9.64 -2.57 -6.51
N CYS A 69 -9.28 -2.70 -5.23
CA CYS A 69 -10.14 -3.31 -4.22
C CYS A 69 -11.49 -2.59 -4.11
N GLY A 70 -11.49 -1.25 -4.07
CA GLY A 70 -12.72 -0.45 -4.01
C GLY A 70 -13.55 -0.52 -5.29
N ALA A 71 -12.91 -0.62 -6.47
CA ALA A 71 -13.61 -0.83 -7.74
C ALA A 71 -14.31 -2.19 -7.76
N LEU A 72 -13.62 -3.26 -7.39
CA LEU A 72 -14.19 -4.60 -7.27
C LEU A 72 -15.35 -4.65 -6.27
N ASP A 73 -15.19 -4.06 -5.07
CA ASP A 73 -16.27 -3.98 -4.08
C ASP A 73 -17.52 -3.32 -4.68
N GLN A 74 -17.35 -2.17 -5.33
CA GLN A 74 -18.49 -1.43 -5.88
C GLN A 74 -19.14 -2.15 -7.07
N ILE A 75 -18.36 -2.81 -7.93
CA ILE A 75 -18.86 -3.58 -9.07
C ILE A 75 -19.67 -4.79 -8.57
N TYR A 76 -19.11 -5.61 -7.67
CA TYR A 76 -19.82 -6.79 -7.17
C TYR A 76 -21.07 -6.43 -6.37
N ARG A 77 -21.03 -5.36 -5.56
CA ARG A 77 -22.23 -4.85 -4.87
C ARG A 77 -23.31 -4.34 -5.85
N ALA A 78 -22.89 -3.64 -6.91
CA ALA A 78 -23.83 -3.19 -7.94
C ALA A 78 -24.46 -4.38 -8.70
N ALA A 79 -23.75 -5.51 -8.79
CA ALA A 79 -24.26 -6.77 -9.33
C ALA A 79 -25.11 -7.58 -8.32
N GLY A 80 -25.31 -7.10 -7.09
CA GLY A 80 -26.15 -7.72 -6.07
C GLY A 80 -25.44 -8.74 -5.17
N TYR A 81 -24.11 -8.93 -5.30
CA TYR A 81 -23.37 -9.82 -4.43
C TYR A 81 -23.11 -9.22 -3.04
N ARG A 82 -22.97 -10.09 -2.05
CA ARG A 82 -22.49 -9.74 -0.70
C ARG A 82 -20.98 -9.73 -0.71
N VAL A 83 -20.40 -8.57 -0.43
CA VAL A 83 -18.96 -8.35 -0.54
C VAL A 83 -18.32 -8.14 0.83
N GLY A 84 -17.23 -8.86 1.10
CA GLY A 84 -16.30 -8.57 2.17
C GLY A 84 -15.09 -7.82 1.60
N LEU A 85 -14.71 -6.72 2.23
CA LEU A 85 -13.54 -5.93 1.81
C LEU A 85 -12.60 -5.72 3.00
N PHE A 86 -11.37 -6.24 2.87
CA PHE A 86 -10.28 -6.00 3.80
C PHE A 86 -9.25 -5.05 3.18
N THR A 87 -9.06 -3.89 3.78
CA THR A 87 -8.15 -2.84 3.28
C THR A 87 -7.31 -2.22 4.39
N SER A 88 -6.19 -1.60 4.02
CA SER A 88 -5.30 -0.87 4.91
C SER A 88 -4.63 0.33 4.23
N PRO A 89 -4.25 1.36 5.02
CA PRO A 89 -4.66 1.62 6.41
C PRO A 89 -6.11 2.11 6.50
N HIS A 90 -6.68 2.15 7.72
CA HIS A 90 -7.92 2.89 7.96
C HIS A 90 -7.67 4.40 8.08
N ILE A 91 -8.68 5.20 7.82
CA ILE A 91 -8.58 6.66 7.78
C ILE A 91 -9.13 7.28 9.07
N ASP A 92 -10.37 6.99 9.42
CA ASP A 92 -11.07 7.59 10.55
C ASP A 92 -11.33 6.61 11.70
N ASP A 93 -11.71 5.37 11.38
CA ASP A 93 -12.06 4.36 12.36
C ASP A 93 -11.51 2.98 11.98
N LEU A 94 -11.06 2.22 12.96
CA LEU A 94 -10.49 0.88 12.78
C LEU A 94 -11.41 -0.05 11.97
N THR A 95 -12.74 0.07 12.14
CA THR A 95 -13.71 -0.78 11.44
C THR A 95 -13.76 -0.57 9.93
N GLU A 96 -13.15 0.50 9.41
CA GLU A 96 -12.99 0.71 7.96
C GLU A 96 -12.13 -0.36 7.28
N ARG A 97 -11.29 -1.08 8.05
CA ARG A 97 -10.51 -2.22 7.54
C ARG A 97 -11.37 -3.44 7.23
N PHE A 98 -12.56 -3.50 7.81
CA PHE A 98 -13.46 -4.65 7.80
C PHE A 98 -14.81 -4.20 7.23
N GLN A 99 -14.92 -4.10 5.92
CA GLN A 99 -16.16 -3.65 5.32
C GLN A 99 -17.01 -4.83 4.85
N ILE A 100 -18.30 -4.73 5.06
CA ILE A 100 -19.31 -5.68 4.55
C ILE A 100 -20.33 -4.89 3.77
N ASN A 101 -20.50 -5.21 2.50
CA ASN A 101 -21.38 -4.50 1.58
C ASN A 101 -21.13 -2.97 1.54
N GLY A 102 -19.86 -2.56 1.51
CA GLY A 102 -19.43 -1.17 1.39
C GLY A 102 -19.59 -0.34 2.66
N ALA A 103 -19.99 -0.94 3.78
CA ALA A 103 -20.07 -0.28 5.07
C ALA A 103 -19.02 -0.85 6.05
N PRO A 104 -18.36 -0.01 6.86
CA PRO A 104 -17.55 -0.48 7.97
C PRO A 104 -18.35 -1.42 8.87
N CYS A 105 -17.72 -2.50 9.33
CA CYS A 105 -18.36 -3.48 10.21
C CYS A 105 -18.96 -2.80 11.44
N ASP A 106 -20.14 -3.26 11.85
CA ASP A 106 -20.78 -2.80 13.09
C ASP A 106 -19.85 -3.02 14.28
N LYS A 107 -19.73 -2.02 15.15
CA LYS A 107 -18.80 -2.01 16.27
C LYS A 107 -19.11 -3.08 17.33
N THR A 108 -20.38 -3.46 17.48
CA THR A 108 -20.79 -4.51 18.40
C THR A 108 -20.41 -5.87 17.83
N ILE A 109 -20.72 -6.13 16.56
CA ILE A 109 -20.35 -7.38 15.87
C ILE A 109 -18.82 -7.56 15.83
N PHE A 110 -18.10 -6.48 15.56
CA PHE A 110 -16.63 -6.46 15.61
C PHE A 110 -16.10 -6.85 17.01
N ALA A 111 -16.65 -6.24 18.07
CA ALA A 111 -16.22 -6.50 19.44
C ALA A 111 -16.54 -7.92 19.91
N GLU A 112 -17.72 -8.42 19.57
CA GLU A 112 -18.13 -9.80 19.87
C GLU A 112 -17.23 -10.81 19.16
N THR A 113 -16.99 -10.60 17.86
CA THR A 113 -16.11 -11.47 17.07
C THR A 113 -14.69 -11.45 17.60
N THR A 114 -14.15 -10.27 17.94
CA THR A 114 -12.81 -10.16 18.52
C THR A 114 -12.73 -10.88 19.87
N SER A 115 -13.74 -10.73 20.73
CA SER A 115 -13.78 -11.41 22.02
C SER A 115 -13.85 -12.94 21.88
N LEU A 116 -14.66 -13.44 20.97
CA LEU A 116 -14.73 -14.87 20.63
C LEU A 116 -13.37 -15.39 20.16
N LEU A 117 -12.72 -14.68 19.25
CA LEU A 117 -11.42 -15.07 18.71
C LEU A 117 -10.31 -15.07 19.77
N ILE A 118 -10.33 -14.15 20.72
CA ILE A 118 -9.39 -14.16 21.86
C ILE A 118 -9.56 -15.44 22.68
N GLU A 119 -10.80 -15.86 22.98
CA GLU A 119 -11.03 -17.11 23.72
C GLU A 119 -10.65 -18.35 22.91
N ARG A 120 -10.92 -18.35 21.61
CA ARG A 120 -10.49 -19.42 20.70
C ARG A 120 -8.97 -19.52 20.61
N TRP A 121 -8.28 -18.40 20.54
CA TRP A 121 -6.82 -18.35 20.57
C TRP A 121 -6.22 -18.97 21.83
N LYS A 122 -6.78 -18.65 22.99
CA LYS A 122 -6.38 -19.27 24.26
C LYS A 122 -6.61 -20.79 24.27
N ALA A 123 -7.71 -21.27 23.68
CA ALA A 123 -7.99 -22.69 23.57
C ALA A 123 -7.00 -23.39 22.61
N PHE A 124 -6.79 -22.80 21.43
CA PHE A 124 -5.81 -23.28 20.43
C PHE A 124 -4.41 -23.44 21.05
N ARG A 125 -3.91 -22.42 21.75
CA ARG A 125 -2.60 -22.49 22.41
C ARG A 125 -2.51 -23.58 23.46
N ARG A 126 -3.58 -23.83 24.22
CA ARG A 126 -3.61 -24.91 25.21
C ARG A 126 -3.58 -26.30 24.56
N GLU A 127 -4.23 -26.46 23.42
CA GLU A 127 -4.25 -27.69 22.65
C GLU A 127 -2.88 -27.96 22.04
N TRP A 128 -2.31 -26.98 21.36
CA TRP A 128 -0.97 -27.05 20.77
C TRP A 128 0.10 -27.43 21.82
N LYS A 129 0.08 -26.80 22.99
CA LYS A 129 1.03 -27.13 24.09
C LYS A 129 0.86 -28.57 24.61
N ARG A 130 -0.34 -29.11 24.59
CA ARG A 130 -0.57 -30.51 25.00
C ARG A 130 -0.02 -31.51 23.98
N GLU A 131 -0.15 -31.20 22.71
CA GLU A 131 0.32 -32.08 21.63
C GLU A 131 1.84 -32.02 21.46
N ASN A 132 2.47 -30.92 21.84
CA ASN A 132 3.89 -30.66 21.65
C ASN A 132 4.68 -30.71 22.99
N VAL A 133 4.27 -31.50 23.96
CA VAL A 133 4.96 -31.69 25.25
C VAL A 133 6.37 -32.22 25.03
N GLY A 134 7.38 -31.46 25.45
CA GLY A 134 8.80 -31.82 25.35
C GLY A 134 9.55 -31.21 24.19
N VAL A 135 8.89 -30.52 23.28
CA VAL A 135 9.52 -29.71 22.25
C VAL A 135 9.97 -28.38 22.88
N LYS A 136 11.12 -28.38 23.56
CA LYS A 136 11.82 -27.14 23.92
C LYS A 136 12.59 -26.68 22.70
N THR A 137 11.92 -25.93 21.83
CA THR A 137 12.65 -25.14 20.84
C THR A 137 12.90 -23.76 21.46
N LEU A 138 14.12 -23.26 21.31
CA LEU A 138 14.48 -21.86 21.65
C LEU A 138 13.55 -20.83 20.97
N ASP A 139 12.75 -21.30 19.99
CA ASP A 139 11.79 -20.57 19.20
C ASP A 139 10.39 -21.21 19.29
N ASP A 140 9.91 -21.57 20.51
CA ASP A 140 8.51 -21.99 20.66
C ASP A 140 7.60 -20.83 20.17
N PRO A 141 6.97 -21.00 18.99
CA PRO A 141 6.15 -19.93 18.43
C PRO A 141 4.93 -19.59 19.30
N TYR A 142 4.72 -20.31 20.40
CA TYR A 142 3.56 -20.18 21.30
C TYR A 142 3.95 -20.01 22.78
N ASP A 143 5.19 -19.56 23.09
CA ASP A 143 5.65 -19.31 24.46
C ASP A 143 4.78 -18.24 25.16
N ASP A 144 4.54 -18.44 26.49
CA ASP A 144 3.68 -17.55 27.30
C ASP A 144 4.21 -16.13 27.45
N ALA A 145 5.54 -15.93 27.34
CA ALA A 145 6.16 -14.60 27.33
C ALA A 145 5.73 -13.77 26.11
N ALA A 146 5.24 -14.42 25.07
CA ALA A 146 4.76 -13.80 23.85
C ALA A 146 3.21 -13.73 23.82
N GLU A 147 2.57 -13.09 24.79
CA GLU A 147 1.16 -12.61 24.64
C GLU A 147 0.98 -11.74 23.38
N LEU A 148 2.07 -11.47 22.70
CA LEU A 148 2.24 -10.60 21.54
C LEU A 148 2.44 -11.37 20.22
N GLN A 149 2.28 -12.69 20.18
CA GLN A 149 2.73 -13.51 19.02
C GLN A 149 2.00 -13.21 17.72
N MET A 150 0.73 -12.84 17.75
CA MET A 150 0.08 -12.32 16.54
C MET A 150 0.12 -10.79 16.53
N THR A 151 0.61 -10.24 15.42
CA THR A 151 0.71 -8.81 15.16
C THR A 151 -0.67 -8.17 15.02
N PHE A 152 -0.70 -6.85 15.02
CA PHE A 152 -1.92 -6.09 14.74
C PHE A 152 -2.55 -6.48 13.40
N PHE A 153 -1.73 -6.65 12.35
CA PHE A 153 -2.23 -6.95 11.01
C PHE A 153 -2.73 -8.40 10.91
N GLU A 154 -2.04 -9.36 11.52
CA GLU A 154 -2.48 -10.77 11.57
C GLU A 154 -3.80 -10.93 12.31
N TRP A 155 -3.95 -10.32 13.48
CA TRP A 155 -5.22 -10.29 14.18
C TRP A 155 -6.32 -9.62 13.35
N SER A 156 -5.99 -8.51 12.68
CA SER A 156 -6.94 -7.83 11.80
C SER A 156 -7.41 -8.75 10.68
N LEU A 157 -6.51 -9.51 10.05
CA LEU A 157 -6.89 -10.47 9.02
C LEU A 157 -7.81 -11.58 9.57
N VAL A 158 -7.44 -12.23 10.68
CA VAL A 158 -8.25 -13.32 11.27
C VAL A 158 -9.65 -12.82 11.61
N ILE A 159 -9.76 -11.61 12.16
CA ILE A 159 -11.06 -10.97 12.44
C ILE A 159 -11.83 -10.74 11.13
N ALA A 160 -11.19 -10.20 10.09
CA ALA A 160 -11.84 -9.95 8.80
C ALA A 160 -12.41 -11.25 8.20
N LEU A 161 -11.59 -12.29 8.10
CA LEU A 161 -11.99 -13.57 7.53
C LEU A 161 -13.15 -14.21 8.30
N THR A 162 -13.13 -14.12 9.62
CA THR A 162 -14.22 -14.62 10.47
C THR A 162 -15.49 -13.79 10.31
N LEU A 163 -15.38 -12.46 10.23
CA LEU A 163 -16.54 -11.57 9.99
C LEU A 163 -17.17 -11.85 8.63
N PHE A 164 -16.37 -12.07 7.58
CA PHE A 164 -16.86 -12.35 6.24
C PHE A 164 -17.61 -13.69 6.17
N ALA A 165 -17.07 -14.73 6.82
CA ALA A 165 -17.77 -16.02 6.93
C ALA A 165 -19.09 -15.89 7.70
N ARG A 166 -19.11 -15.18 8.84
CA ARG A 166 -20.35 -14.90 9.60
C ARG A 166 -21.37 -14.11 8.81
N ALA A 167 -20.92 -13.16 7.98
CA ALA A 167 -21.77 -12.37 7.12
C ALA A 167 -22.19 -13.12 5.85
N GLN A 168 -21.69 -14.33 5.60
CA GLN A 168 -21.96 -15.13 4.41
C GLN A 168 -21.72 -14.33 3.12
N VAL A 169 -20.54 -13.73 2.99
CA VAL A 169 -20.18 -13.00 1.77
C VAL A 169 -19.99 -13.97 0.61
N ASP A 170 -20.32 -13.54 -0.61
CA ASP A 170 -20.08 -14.30 -1.84
C ASP A 170 -18.62 -14.20 -2.28
N VAL A 171 -18.04 -13.00 -2.10
CA VAL A 171 -16.66 -12.68 -2.46
C VAL A 171 -16.01 -11.82 -1.40
N ALA A 172 -14.76 -12.17 -1.04
CA ALA A 172 -13.89 -11.36 -0.22
C ALA A 172 -12.75 -10.79 -1.08
N ILE A 173 -12.52 -9.49 -0.94
CA ILE A 173 -11.45 -8.77 -1.61
C ILE A 173 -10.43 -8.41 -0.54
N LEU A 174 -9.20 -8.94 -0.67
CA LEU A 174 -8.14 -8.79 0.31
C LEU A 174 -7.02 -7.92 -0.25
N GLU A 175 -6.80 -6.75 0.34
CA GLU A 175 -5.65 -5.89 0.06
C GLU A 175 -4.44 -6.38 0.85
N VAL A 176 -3.31 -6.65 0.17
CA VAL A 176 -2.00 -6.90 0.79
C VAL A 176 -1.55 -5.67 1.57
N GLY A 177 -1.13 -5.85 2.81
CA GLY A 177 -0.58 -4.76 3.62
C GLY A 177 0.78 -4.29 3.09
N MET A 178 1.77 -5.20 3.04
CA MET A 178 3.12 -4.91 2.58
C MET A 178 3.73 -6.14 1.88
N GLY A 179 4.46 -5.91 0.76
CA GLY A 179 5.13 -6.99 0.05
C GLY A 179 4.13 -7.95 -0.61
N GLY A 180 4.10 -9.15 -0.14
CA GLY A 180 3.23 -10.24 -0.58
C GLY A 180 3.62 -11.58 0.02
N ARG A 181 4.89 -12.01 -0.11
CA ARG A 181 5.40 -13.30 0.33
C ARG A 181 5.05 -13.61 1.78
N TYR A 182 5.37 -12.71 2.68
CA TYR A 182 5.18 -12.84 4.12
C TYR A 182 4.04 -11.97 4.67
N ASP A 183 3.24 -11.38 3.78
CA ASP A 183 2.03 -10.69 4.23
C ASP A 183 1.02 -11.68 4.81
N ALA A 184 0.38 -11.33 5.92
CA ALA A 184 -0.57 -12.23 6.58
C ALA A 184 -1.68 -12.71 5.62
N THR A 185 -2.12 -11.87 4.67
CA THR A 185 -3.14 -12.23 3.69
C THR A 185 -2.72 -13.40 2.79
N ASN A 186 -1.41 -13.69 2.70
CA ASN A 186 -0.88 -14.77 1.88
C ASN A 186 -1.17 -16.19 2.41
N VAL A 187 -1.71 -16.31 3.63
CA VAL A 187 -2.22 -17.59 4.15
C VAL A 187 -3.48 -18.07 3.40
N CYS A 188 -4.19 -17.15 2.75
CA CYS A 188 -5.39 -17.46 2.00
C CYS A 188 -5.06 -18.04 0.63
N TYR A 189 -5.85 -19.02 0.18
CA TYR A 189 -5.86 -19.45 -1.20
C TYR A 189 -6.74 -18.49 -2.02
N ALA A 190 -6.12 -17.67 -2.85
CA ALA A 190 -6.85 -16.75 -3.71
C ALA A 190 -7.37 -17.45 -4.97
N ASP A 191 -8.60 -17.16 -5.35
CA ASP A 191 -9.20 -17.61 -6.60
C ASP A 191 -8.71 -16.78 -7.81
N VAL A 192 -8.31 -15.53 -7.56
CA VAL A 192 -7.60 -14.65 -8.51
C VAL A 192 -6.59 -13.83 -7.74
N SER A 193 -5.35 -13.80 -8.22
CA SER A 193 -4.30 -12.89 -7.74
C SER A 193 -4.17 -11.70 -8.67
N VAL A 194 -3.93 -10.51 -8.10
CA VAL A 194 -3.79 -9.25 -8.86
C VAL A 194 -2.50 -8.56 -8.47
N LEU A 195 -1.69 -8.18 -9.46
CA LEU A 195 -0.55 -7.30 -9.29
C LEU A 195 -0.86 -5.95 -9.95
N THR A 196 -1.11 -4.89 -9.16
CA THR A 196 -1.56 -3.60 -9.70
C THR A 196 -0.42 -2.78 -10.30
N SER A 197 0.68 -2.64 -9.58
CA SER A 197 1.88 -1.90 -10.01
C SER A 197 3.10 -2.33 -9.21
N VAL A 198 4.30 -2.05 -9.73
CA VAL A 198 5.56 -2.20 -9.00
C VAL A 198 6.34 -0.89 -9.13
N SER A 199 6.82 -0.37 -8.00
CA SER A 199 7.72 0.79 -7.92
C SER A 199 8.53 0.71 -6.63
N TYR A 200 9.56 1.52 -6.51
CA TYR A 200 10.35 1.62 -5.29
C TYR A 200 9.48 2.13 -4.13
N ASP A 201 9.31 1.30 -3.14
CA ASP A 201 8.64 1.60 -1.86
C ASP A 201 9.00 0.48 -0.87
N HIS A 202 9.23 0.82 0.39
CA HIS A 202 9.66 -0.13 1.41
C HIS A 202 10.94 -0.91 1.05
N CYS A 203 11.93 -0.23 0.44
CA CYS A 203 13.15 -0.86 -0.08
C CYS A 203 13.96 -1.59 1.01
N GLU A 204 13.96 -1.07 2.25
CA GLU A 204 14.61 -1.73 3.40
C GLU A 204 14.07 -3.13 3.69
N GLN A 205 12.77 -3.36 3.41
CA GLN A 205 12.10 -4.62 3.70
C GLN A 205 11.97 -5.51 2.45
N LEU A 206 11.68 -4.91 1.30
CA LEU A 206 11.35 -5.66 0.08
C LEU A 206 12.53 -5.81 -0.88
N GLY A 207 13.63 -5.09 -0.61
CA GLY A 207 14.84 -5.11 -1.41
C GLY A 207 15.04 -3.84 -2.24
N ASP A 208 16.24 -3.69 -2.72
CA ASP A 208 16.82 -2.51 -3.36
C ASP A 208 16.60 -2.45 -4.88
N SER A 209 15.93 -3.43 -5.46
CA SER A 209 15.66 -3.48 -6.90
C SER A 209 14.18 -3.78 -7.20
N LEU A 210 13.70 -3.31 -8.36
CA LEU A 210 12.35 -3.58 -8.84
C LEU A 210 12.06 -5.07 -8.97
N ASP A 211 13.05 -5.88 -9.34
CA ASP A 211 12.95 -7.34 -9.45
C ASP A 211 12.66 -7.98 -8.08
N LYS A 212 13.40 -7.59 -7.04
CA LYS A 212 13.20 -8.09 -5.68
C LYS A 212 11.80 -7.70 -5.20
N ILE A 213 11.43 -6.44 -5.35
CA ILE A 213 10.11 -5.94 -4.97
C ILE A 213 8.99 -6.66 -5.75
N ALA A 214 9.19 -6.91 -7.06
CA ALA A 214 8.24 -7.64 -7.89
C ALA A 214 8.07 -9.09 -7.41
N ARG A 215 9.16 -9.82 -7.16
CA ARG A 215 9.14 -11.20 -6.67
C ARG A 215 8.46 -11.33 -5.30
N GLU A 216 8.64 -10.36 -4.42
CA GLU A 216 7.94 -10.31 -3.14
C GLU A 216 6.43 -10.16 -3.31
N LYS A 217 6.00 -9.30 -4.23
CA LYS A 217 4.57 -9.09 -4.51
C LYS A 217 3.95 -10.27 -5.27
N LEU A 218 4.65 -10.84 -6.22
CA LEU A 218 4.21 -12.00 -7.01
C LEU A 218 4.07 -13.28 -6.18
N ALA A 219 4.69 -13.37 -5.02
CA ALA A 219 4.57 -14.54 -4.13
C ALA A 219 3.13 -14.77 -3.60
N ILE A 220 2.17 -13.89 -3.89
CA ILE A 220 0.74 -14.13 -3.63
C ILE A 220 0.08 -15.06 -4.65
N VAL A 221 0.73 -15.33 -5.79
CA VAL A 221 0.17 -16.20 -6.85
C VAL A 221 -0.01 -17.61 -6.32
N LYS A 222 -1.16 -18.19 -6.62
CA LYS A 222 -1.51 -19.55 -6.18
C LYS A 222 -1.55 -20.52 -7.35
N SER A 223 -1.20 -21.78 -7.08
CA SER A 223 -1.21 -22.83 -8.10
C SER A 223 -2.56 -22.92 -8.80
N ASN A 224 -2.54 -22.89 -10.12
CA ASN A 224 -3.73 -22.95 -10.98
C ASN A 224 -4.77 -21.81 -10.75
N ALA A 225 -4.46 -20.74 -10.05
CA ALA A 225 -5.32 -19.56 -9.89
C ALA A 225 -4.82 -18.43 -10.82
N PRO A 226 -5.71 -17.74 -11.54
CA PRO A 226 -5.32 -16.67 -12.46
C PRO A 226 -4.52 -15.56 -11.80
N LEU A 227 -3.56 -15.03 -12.55
CA LEU A 227 -2.87 -13.78 -12.25
C LEU A 227 -3.28 -12.70 -13.24
N VAL A 228 -3.86 -11.60 -12.74
CA VAL A 228 -4.08 -10.37 -13.49
C VAL A 228 -2.94 -9.40 -13.20
N CYS A 229 -2.16 -9.06 -14.24
CA CYS A 229 -1.03 -8.15 -14.15
C CYS A 229 -1.41 -6.77 -14.71
N GLY A 230 -1.56 -5.78 -13.84
CA GLY A 230 -1.78 -4.38 -14.17
C GLY A 230 -0.50 -3.56 -14.34
N VAL A 231 0.67 -4.21 -14.28
CA VAL A 231 1.95 -3.54 -14.52
C VAL A 231 2.07 -3.29 -16.01
N GLY A 232 1.93 -2.06 -16.41
CA GLY A 232 1.89 -1.74 -17.82
C GLY A 232 2.05 -0.27 -18.12
N PHE A 233 2.32 0.53 -17.13
CA PHE A 233 2.00 1.91 -17.22
C PHE A 233 3.04 2.84 -16.56
N ALA A 234 4.31 2.72 -16.94
CA ALA A 234 5.27 3.79 -16.70
C ALA A 234 4.77 5.08 -17.36
N ASP A 235 4.23 4.99 -18.58
CA ASP A 235 3.65 6.11 -19.31
C ASP A 235 2.46 6.76 -18.60
N PHE A 236 1.72 6.02 -17.78
CA PHE A 236 0.54 6.52 -17.09
C PHE A 236 0.82 7.07 -15.69
N LEU A 237 1.75 6.46 -14.97
CA LEU A 237 2.09 6.90 -13.61
C LEU A 237 3.00 8.14 -13.61
N TYR A 238 3.81 8.32 -14.65
CA TYR A 238 4.87 9.34 -14.66
C TYR A 238 4.75 10.43 -15.74
N GLY A 239 3.65 10.50 -16.49
CA GLY A 239 3.50 11.40 -17.63
C GLY A 239 3.73 10.68 -18.93
N GLY A 240 2.94 10.96 -19.96
CA GLY A 240 3.10 10.35 -21.27
C GLY A 240 4.52 10.54 -21.82
N LEU A 241 4.83 9.85 -22.92
CA LEU A 241 6.14 9.85 -23.59
C LEU A 241 6.74 11.27 -23.76
N ASP A 242 5.88 12.28 -23.92
CA ASP A 242 6.27 13.70 -24.06
C ASP A 242 6.73 14.31 -22.74
N ASP A 243 6.13 13.92 -21.60
CA ASP A 243 6.57 14.36 -20.26
C ASP A 243 7.90 13.67 -19.87
N PHE A 244 8.11 12.43 -20.32
CA PHE A 244 9.36 11.70 -20.12
C PHE A 244 10.51 12.35 -20.93
N LYS A 245 10.30 12.65 -22.21
CA LYS A 245 11.28 13.36 -23.05
C LYS A 245 11.62 14.74 -22.50
N ARG A 246 10.62 15.48 -22.03
CA ARG A 246 10.82 16.80 -21.41
C ARG A 246 11.60 16.71 -20.09
N ARG A 247 11.49 15.59 -19.35
CA ARG A 247 12.27 15.32 -18.13
C ARG A 247 13.69 14.90 -18.44
N GLU A 248 13.92 14.10 -19.47
CA GLU A 248 15.27 13.79 -19.97
C GLU A 248 15.98 15.06 -20.46
N GLU A 249 15.26 15.95 -21.16
CA GLU A 249 15.77 17.25 -21.59
C GLU A 249 16.13 18.15 -20.39
N LEU A 250 15.29 18.17 -19.33
CA LEU A 250 15.55 18.89 -18.10
C LEU A 250 16.70 18.27 -17.28
N ALA A 251 16.76 16.94 -17.18
CA ALA A 251 17.83 16.24 -16.49
C ALA A 251 19.17 16.39 -17.23
N SER A 252 19.18 16.36 -18.55
CA SER A 252 20.36 16.58 -19.38
C SER A 252 20.81 18.05 -19.36
N ALA A 253 19.88 19.01 -19.20
CA ALA A 253 20.20 20.42 -19.05
C ALA A 253 20.79 20.78 -17.67
N THR A 254 20.56 19.94 -16.64
CA THR A 254 21.07 20.12 -15.28
C THR A 254 22.31 19.31 -14.95
N SER A 255 22.79 18.44 -15.88
CA SER A 255 24.09 17.77 -15.74
C SER A 255 25.23 18.78 -16.00
N PRO A 256 26.24 18.86 -15.14
CA PRO A 256 27.41 19.70 -15.42
C PRO A 256 28.07 19.24 -16.71
N LYS A 257 28.18 20.14 -17.69
CA LYS A 257 28.93 19.91 -18.93
C LYS A 257 30.38 19.56 -18.59
N GLY A 258 30.73 18.29 -18.61
CA GLY A 258 32.11 17.87 -18.34
C GLY A 258 32.39 16.40 -18.10
N ALA A 259 31.43 15.50 -18.28
CA ALA A 259 31.73 14.06 -18.30
C ALA A 259 31.29 13.45 -19.62
N SER A 260 32.24 13.40 -20.58
CA SER A 260 32.08 12.68 -21.84
C SER A 260 31.95 11.18 -21.57
N LEU A 261 30.77 10.64 -21.80
CA LEU A 261 30.47 9.19 -21.82
C LEU A 261 30.78 8.60 -23.21
N HIS A 262 31.99 8.91 -23.72
CA HIS A 262 32.56 8.25 -24.88
C HIS A 262 34.02 7.93 -24.60
N ALA A 263 34.29 6.80 -24.03
CA ALA A 263 35.49 5.98 -24.19
C ALA A 263 35.46 4.78 -23.23
N LEU A 264 34.71 3.76 -23.53
CA LEU A 264 35.03 2.38 -23.15
C LEU A 264 34.36 1.49 -24.21
N SER A 265 34.95 1.55 -25.43
CA SER A 265 34.74 0.53 -26.43
C SER A 265 36.03 -0.27 -26.56
N SER A 266 35.89 -1.57 -26.44
CA SER A 266 36.67 -2.62 -27.08
C SER A 266 38.19 -2.65 -26.83
N GLU A 267 38.59 -3.52 -25.91
CA GLU A 267 39.75 -4.40 -26.18
C GLU A 267 39.39 -5.82 -25.66
N PRO A 268 39.83 -6.87 -26.43
CA PRO A 268 39.52 -8.25 -26.10
C PRO A 268 40.45 -8.77 -25.01
N ILE A 269 39.90 -9.53 -24.07
CA ILE A 269 40.69 -10.30 -23.12
C ILE A 269 40.96 -11.65 -23.74
N ASP A 270 42.22 -11.91 -24.05
CA ASP A 270 42.77 -13.20 -24.46
C ASP A 270 42.68 -14.23 -23.34
N ASP A 271 42.46 -15.46 -23.77
CA ASP A 271 42.30 -16.68 -22.98
C ASP A 271 43.58 -17.12 -22.24
N GLU A 272 43.34 -17.99 -21.25
CA GLU A 272 44.23 -19.01 -20.70
C GLU A 272 45.28 -18.59 -19.65
N GLU A 273 44.95 -18.89 -18.39
CA GLU A 273 45.86 -19.58 -17.49
C GLU A 273 45.10 -20.53 -16.54
N GLU A 274 45.26 -21.84 -16.81
CA GLU A 274 45.00 -22.92 -15.87
C GLU A 274 45.90 -22.78 -14.65
N VAL A 275 45.36 -22.81 -13.43
CA VAL A 275 46.10 -23.04 -12.22
C VAL A 275 45.56 -24.26 -11.49
N ASP A 276 46.44 -25.20 -11.39
CA ASP A 276 46.43 -26.53 -10.84
C ASP A 276 45.96 -26.58 -9.37
N LEU A 277 45.10 -27.52 -9.07
CA LEU A 277 44.68 -27.92 -7.73
C LEU A 277 45.65 -29.04 -7.27
N ASN A 278 46.51 -28.75 -6.32
CA ASN A 278 47.00 -29.69 -5.28
C ASN A 278 48.04 -28.99 -4.40
N ASP A 279 47.76 -28.85 -3.10
CA ASP A 279 48.60 -29.38 -2.05
C ASP A 279 48.01 -29.12 -0.64
N GLU A 280 47.74 -30.21 -0.05
CA GLU A 280 47.94 -30.71 1.33
C GLU A 280 47.79 -29.78 2.56
N ALA A 281 46.96 -30.31 3.41
CA ALA A 281 46.79 -30.17 4.85
C ALA A 281 48.02 -29.77 5.66
N ASN A 282 47.83 -28.89 6.63
CA ASN A 282 48.45 -29.11 7.95
C ASN A 282 47.61 -28.49 9.08
N GLU A 283 47.30 -29.34 10.05
CA GLU A 283 46.63 -29.02 11.30
C GLU A 283 47.49 -28.15 12.22
N THR A 284 46.91 -27.12 12.83
CA THR A 284 47.25 -26.78 14.23
C THR A 284 46.01 -26.18 14.91
N SER A 285 45.61 -26.88 15.95
CA SER A 285 44.60 -26.55 16.93
C SER A 285 45.01 -25.33 17.77
N GLU A 286 44.22 -24.27 17.78
CA GLU A 286 44.06 -23.41 18.94
C GLU A 286 42.63 -22.87 19.00
N SER A 287 41.94 -23.25 20.08
CA SER A 287 40.59 -22.79 20.43
C SER A 287 40.65 -21.33 20.90
N PRO A 288 39.82 -20.45 20.35
CA PRO A 288 39.64 -19.12 20.97
C PRO A 288 38.57 -19.22 22.07
N THR A 289 38.95 -18.71 23.22
CA THR A 289 38.09 -18.39 24.37
C THR A 289 36.88 -17.54 23.98
N PRO A 290 35.72 -17.74 24.66
CA PRO A 290 34.52 -16.96 24.33
C PRO A 290 34.66 -15.52 24.80
N VAL A 291 34.62 -14.61 23.85
CA VAL A 291 34.45 -13.17 24.11
C VAL A 291 33.01 -12.94 24.54
N SER A 292 32.84 -12.44 25.76
CA SER A 292 31.55 -12.03 26.33
C SER A 292 30.84 -11.04 25.44
N ALA A 293 29.57 -11.35 25.09
CA ALA A 293 28.69 -10.46 24.41
C ALA A 293 28.47 -9.17 25.23
N PRO A 294 28.52 -7.99 24.62
CA PRO A 294 28.11 -6.77 25.32
C PRO A 294 26.59 -6.82 25.59
N GLU A 295 26.25 -6.63 26.85
CA GLU A 295 24.87 -6.43 27.32
C GLU A 295 24.23 -5.32 26.48
N ARG A 296 23.20 -5.67 25.76
CA ARG A 296 22.31 -4.69 25.15
C ARG A 296 21.41 -4.13 26.25
N GLU A 297 21.85 -3.03 26.87
CA GLU A 297 20.95 -2.18 27.64
C GLU A 297 19.76 -1.80 26.76
N ALA A 298 18.58 -2.19 27.23
CA ALA A 298 17.31 -1.69 26.69
C ALA A 298 17.32 -0.16 26.88
N ARG A 299 17.60 0.58 25.81
CA ARG A 299 17.47 2.03 25.82
C ARG A 299 16.02 2.37 26.12
N LYS A 300 15.78 2.85 27.35
CA LYS A 300 14.57 3.59 27.70
C LYS A 300 14.47 4.75 26.72
N PHE A 301 13.34 4.85 26.06
CA PHE A 301 13.01 6.00 25.20
C PHE A 301 13.06 7.25 26.09
N ASP A 302 14.07 8.07 25.89
CA ASP A 302 14.17 9.38 26.50
C ASP A 302 13.32 10.34 25.67
N GLU A 303 12.18 10.74 26.21
CA GLU A 303 11.21 11.65 25.57
C GLU A 303 11.77 13.04 25.25
N GLY A 304 13.05 13.29 25.57
CA GLY A 304 13.72 14.60 25.42
C GLY A 304 14.70 14.73 24.26
N ARG A 305 15.06 13.65 23.56
CA ARG A 305 16.04 13.72 22.47
C ARG A 305 15.36 13.59 21.11
N ARG A 306 15.06 14.70 20.47
CA ARG A 306 14.78 14.74 19.03
C ARG A 306 16.07 14.35 18.31
N ASP A 307 16.09 13.21 17.64
CA ASP A 307 17.15 12.85 16.71
C ASP A 307 17.27 13.97 15.69
N ARG A 308 18.50 14.35 15.33
CA ARG A 308 18.71 15.51 14.46
C ARG A 308 18.24 15.21 13.03
N PRO A 309 17.73 16.21 12.28
CA PRO A 309 17.25 16.04 10.91
C PRO A 309 18.25 15.37 9.95
N GLU A 310 19.52 15.52 10.19
CA GLU A 310 20.62 14.93 9.43
C GLU A 310 20.65 13.39 9.46
N ASP A 311 20.01 12.76 10.47
CA ASP A 311 19.94 11.29 10.58
C ASP A 311 18.80 10.70 9.71
N TYR A 312 17.96 11.54 9.09
CA TYR A 312 16.76 11.13 8.31
C TYR A 312 16.70 11.71 6.90
N VAL A 313 17.79 12.23 6.38
CA VAL A 313 17.83 12.72 5.00
C VAL A 313 17.83 11.52 4.04
N TYR A 314 16.65 11.05 3.68
CA TYR A 314 16.47 10.16 2.54
C TYR A 314 16.71 10.99 1.27
N ILE A 315 17.93 10.98 0.80
CA ILE A 315 18.26 11.49 -0.54
C ILE A 315 17.65 10.49 -1.51
N ALA A 316 16.52 10.84 -2.11
CA ALA A 316 15.99 10.08 -3.24
C ALA A 316 17.01 10.15 -4.37
N GLU A 317 17.75 9.07 -4.55
CA GLU A 317 18.72 8.97 -5.64
C GLU A 317 18.02 9.07 -6.99
N PRO A 318 18.66 9.64 -8.02
CA PRO A 318 18.10 9.74 -9.37
C PRO A 318 17.71 8.39 -10.00
N GLU A 319 18.18 7.30 -9.42
CA GLU A 319 18.07 5.92 -9.90
C GLU A 319 16.67 5.29 -9.75
N HIS A 320 15.71 5.97 -9.14
CA HIS A 320 14.38 5.42 -8.89
C HIS A 320 13.33 5.78 -9.97
N ILE A 321 13.77 6.11 -11.16
CA ILE A 321 12.88 6.29 -12.32
C ILE A 321 12.60 4.92 -12.93
N ILE A 322 11.31 4.58 -13.08
CA ILE A 322 10.88 3.34 -13.75
C ILE A 322 10.88 3.58 -15.24
N THR A 323 11.64 2.78 -15.97
CA THR A 323 11.75 2.82 -17.43
C THR A 323 10.71 1.90 -18.09
N HIS A 324 10.56 2.03 -19.40
CA HIS A 324 9.76 1.09 -20.19
C HIS A 324 10.32 -0.35 -20.10
N ASP A 325 11.64 -0.48 -20.11
CA ASP A 325 12.31 -1.78 -20.01
C ASP A 325 12.06 -2.44 -18.63
N ASP A 326 12.02 -1.65 -17.55
CA ASP A 326 11.64 -2.15 -16.22
C ASP A 326 10.21 -2.70 -16.24
N VAL A 327 9.29 -2.02 -16.90
CA VAL A 327 7.90 -2.51 -17.05
C VAL A 327 7.85 -3.83 -17.78
N LEU A 328 8.57 -3.95 -18.91
CA LEU A 328 8.64 -5.19 -19.69
C LEU A 328 9.25 -6.33 -18.88
N ARG A 329 10.32 -6.05 -18.13
CA ARG A 329 10.98 -7.01 -17.26
C ARG A 329 10.07 -7.50 -16.13
N ILE A 330 9.35 -6.60 -15.47
CA ILE A 330 8.40 -6.97 -14.41
C ILE A 330 7.25 -7.82 -14.98
N ARG A 331 6.75 -7.49 -16.17
CA ARG A 331 5.74 -8.30 -16.86
C ARG A 331 6.25 -9.70 -17.17
N GLU A 332 7.51 -9.84 -17.60
CA GLU A 332 8.09 -11.16 -17.85
C GLU A 332 8.24 -11.96 -16.55
N LEU A 333 8.71 -11.34 -15.46
CA LEU A 333 8.73 -11.98 -14.14
C LEU A 333 7.33 -12.44 -13.70
N ALA A 334 6.30 -11.65 -13.97
CA ALA A 334 4.92 -12.03 -13.66
C ALA A 334 4.46 -13.21 -14.51
N ARG A 335 4.85 -13.26 -15.79
CA ARG A 335 4.55 -14.37 -16.71
C ARG A 335 5.28 -15.65 -16.31
N GLU A 336 6.56 -15.55 -15.93
CA GLU A 336 7.35 -16.65 -15.40
C GLU A 336 6.72 -17.22 -14.13
N THR A 337 6.40 -16.37 -13.17
CA THR A 337 5.71 -16.79 -11.92
C THR A 337 4.37 -17.47 -12.22
N ALA A 338 3.60 -16.95 -13.16
CA ALA A 338 2.35 -17.58 -13.56
C ALA A 338 2.58 -19.00 -14.15
N ARG A 339 3.61 -19.18 -15.00
CA ARG A 339 3.98 -20.50 -15.55
C ARG A 339 4.41 -21.48 -14.45
N GLU A 340 5.26 -21.04 -13.51
CA GLU A 340 5.72 -21.85 -12.37
C GLU A 340 4.55 -22.38 -11.54
N HIS A 341 3.48 -21.60 -11.42
CA HIS A 341 2.27 -21.93 -10.67
C HIS A 341 1.17 -22.56 -11.53
N ASN A 342 1.43 -22.84 -12.82
CA ASN A 342 0.39 -23.26 -13.77
C ASN A 342 -0.85 -22.34 -13.72
N ALA A 343 -0.64 -21.06 -13.51
CA ALA A 343 -1.66 -20.02 -13.37
C ALA A 343 -1.97 -19.41 -14.73
N PRO A 344 -3.24 -19.28 -15.14
CA PRO A 344 -3.61 -18.46 -16.27
C PRO A 344 -3.12 -17.02 -16.06
N PHE A 345 -2.53 -16.43 -17.10
CA PHE A 345 -1.93 -15.10 -17.04
C PHE A 345 -2.68 -14.12 -17.94
N ASP A 346 -3.19 -13.06 -17.36
CA ASP A 346 -3.80 -11.94 -18.07
C ASP A 346 -3.03 -10.66 -17.77
N VAL A 347 -2.63 -9.93 -18.80
CA VAL A 347 -1.91 -8.66 -18.68
C VAL A 347 -2.74 -7.51 -19.23
N VAL A 348 -2.89 -6.46 -18.44
CA VAL A 348 -3.53 -5.22 -18.88
C VAL A 348 -2.52 -4.43 -19.71
N GLU A 349 -2.74 -4.32 -21.02
CA GLU A 349 -1.86 -3.58 -21.92
C GLU A 349 -2.40 -2.18 -22.22
N LYS A 350 -3.72 -2.03 -22.22
CA LYS A 350 -4.42 -0.78 -22.50
C LYS A 350 -5.80 -0.77 -21.85
N VAL A 351 -6.35 0.41 -21.69
CA VAL A 351 -7.75 0.57 -21.30
C VAL A 351 -8.63 0.15 -22.47
N SER A 352 -9.58 -0.76 -22.22
CA SER A 352 -10.55 -1.24 -23.22
C SER A 352 -11.48 -0.11 -23.67
N SER A 353 -12.11 -0.26 -24.83
CA SER A 353 -13.13 0.69 -25.33
C SER A 353 -14.29 0.82 -24.37
N PHE A 354 -14.68 -0.28 -23.71
CA PHE A 354 -15.73 -0.29 -22.70
C PHE A 354 -15.35 0.59 -21.50
N VAL A 355 -14.21 0.36 -20.84
CA VAL A 355 -13.76 1.17 -19.70
C VAL A 355 -13.48 2.62 -20.11
N ALA A 356 -12.97 2.86 -21.32
CA ALA A 356 -12.81 4.20 -21.86
C ALA A 356 -14.13 4.95 -22.01
N SER A 357 -15.25 4.26 -22.27
CA SER A 357 -16.60 4.82 -22.40
C SER A 357 -17.28 5.12 -21.06
N LEU A 358 -16.72 4.67 -19.92
CA LEU A 358 -17.30 4.91 -18.60
C LEU A 358 -17.31 6.40 -18.26
N PRO A 359 -18.24 6.89 -17.43
CA PRO A 359 -18.43 8.32 -17.17
C PRO A 359 -17.19 9.07 -16.66
N GLN A 360 -17.06 10.32 -17.07
CA GLN A 360 -16.11 11.29 -16.52
C GLN A 360 -16.88 12.53 -16.03
N PRO A 361 -16.60 13.06 -14.80
CA PRO A 361 -16.06 12.34 -13.66
C PRO A 361 -17.04 11.27 -13.16
N PRO A 362 -16.67 10.28 -12.34
CA PRO A 362 -15.57 10.34 -11.38
C PRO A 362 -14.23 9.70 -11.82
N LEU A 363 -14.16 9.07 -13.02
CA LEU A 363 -12.96 8.37 -13.44
C LEU A 363 -12.01 9.28 -14.24
N ASP A 364 -10.83 9.56 -13.68
CA ASP A 364 -9.66 10.07 -14.40
C ASP A 364 -8.85 8.91 -15.03
N SER A 365 -7.79 9.24 -15.74
CA SER A 365 -6.95 8.24 -16.41
C SER A 365 -6.42 7.16 -15.45
N VAL A 366 -5.94 7.55 -14.25
CA VAL A 366 -5.40 6.60 -13.26
C VAL A 366 -6.48 5.66 -12.75
N ARG A 367 -7.69 6.18 -12.49
CA ARG A 367 -8.81 5.36 -12.05
C ARG A 367 -9.32 4.45 -13.14
N ARG A 368 -9.35 4.90 -14.41
CA ARG A 368 -9.72 4.05 -15.55
C ARG A 368 -8.81 2.84 -15.65
N TRP A 369 -7.51 3.03 -15.46
CA TRP A 369 -6.57 1.92 -15.43
C TRP A 369 -6.88 0.91 -14.31
N ASN A 370 -7.11 1.39 -13.10
CA ASN A 370 -7.48 0.51 -11.99
C ASN A 370 -8.85 -0.16 -12.21
N PHE A 371 -9.78 0.51 -12.89
CA PHE A 371 -11.05 -0.09 -13.32
C PHE A 371 -10.85 -1.16 -14.39
N GLU A 372 -9.93 -0.97 -15.33
CA GLU A 372 -9.58 -2.01 -16.31
C GLU A 372 -9.05 -3.26 -15.62
N ILE A 373 -8.14 -3.12 -14.64
CA ILE A 373 -7.67 -4.25 -13.83
C ILE A 373 -8.86 -4.94 -13.14
N ALA A 374 -9.77 -4.17 -12.54
CA ALA A 374 -10.94 -4.72 -11.86
C ALA A 374 -11.89 -5.45 -12.82
N THR A 375 -12.15 -4.91 -14.01
CA THR A 375 -13.01 -5.56 -15.01
C THR A 375 -12.42 -6.87 -15.53
N ARG A 376 -11.09 -6.97 -15.68
CA ARG A 376 -10.43 -8.24 -16.01
C ARG A 376 -10.66 -9.32 -14.96
N VAL A 377 -10.57 -8.95 -13.68
CA VAL A 377 -10.90 -9.88 -12.57
C VAL A 377 -12.36 -10.32 -12.64
N VAL A 378 -13.28 -9.38 -12.90
CA VAL A 378 -14.71 -9.65 -13.04
C VAL A 378 -14.99 -10.62 -14.19
N ASP A 379 -14.39 -10.40 -15.36
CA ASP A 379 -14.53 -11.28 -16.53
C ASP A 379 -14.01 -12.70 -16.22
N ILE A 380 -12.88 -12.82 -15.55
CA ILE A 380 -12.33 -14.11 -15.15
C ILE A 380 -13.29 -14.86 -14.24
N LEU A 381 -13.82 -14.22 -13.19
CA LEU A 381 -14.70 -14.87 -12.22
C LEU A 381 -16.12 -15.09 -12.76
N ALA A 382 -16.53 -14.39 -13.83
CA ALA A 382 -17.77 -14.66 -14.53
C ALA A 382 -17.76 -15.98 -15.32
N HIS A 383 -16.62 -16.33 -15.89
CA HIS A 383 -16.47 -17.47 -16.79
C HIS A 383 -15.81 -18.69 -16.16
N ARG A 384 -15.01 -18.47 -15.12
CA ARG A 384 -14.28 -19.54 -14.47
C ARG A 384 -15.10 -20.22 -13.40
N VAL A 385 -15.13 -21.54 -13.48
CA VAL A 385 -15.60 -22.41 -12.39
C VAL A 385 -14.48 -22.49 -11.36
N VAL A 386 -14.74 -21.98 -10.18
CA VAL A 386 -13.85 -22.15 -9.02
C VAL A 386 -14.15 -23.52 -8.44
N ALA A 387 -13.26 -24.50 -8.69
CA ALA A 387 -13.46 -25.86 -8.26
C ALA A 387 -13.39 -25.99 -6.73
N PRO A 388 -14.36 -26.66 -6.09
CA PRO A 388 -14.42 -26.86 -4.64
C PRO A 388 -13.26 -27.70 -4.09
N GLU A 389 -12.67 -28.55 -4.91
CA GLU A 389 -11.56 -29.46 -4.55
C GLU A 389 -10.31 -28.75 -3.99
N ARG A 390 -10.22 -27.44 -4.15
CA ARG A 390 -9.08 -26.63 -3.70
C ARG A 390 -9.27 -25.99 -2.33
N ARG A 391 -10.42 -26.23 -1.69
CA ARG A 391 -10.77 -25.63 -0.39
C ARG A 391 -11.00 -26.73 0.63
N PRO A 392 -9.99 -27.11 1.43
CA PRO A 392 -10.24 -27.99 2.57
C PRO A 392 -11.37 -27.42 3.42
N GLY A 393 -12.43 -28.20 3.66
CA GLY A 393 -13.57 -27.77 4.48
C GLY A 393 -14.75 -27.11 3.74
N ALA A 394 -14.76 -27.05 2.40
CA ALA A 394 -15.95 -26.63 1.67
C ALA A 394 -17.06 -27.70 1.84
N ASN A 395 -18.20 -27.28 2.39
CA ASN A 395 -19.33 -28.18 2.72
C ASN A 395 -20.10 -28.69 1.49
N ASP A 396 -19.76 -28.24 0.29
CA ASP A 396 -20.41 -28.65 -0.96
C ASP A 396 -19.35 -28.84 -2.07
N PRO A 397 -18.97 -30.10 -2.37
CA PRO A 397 -17.99 -30.39 -3.42
C PRO A 397 -18.48 -30.06 -4.84
N ASP A 398 -19.81 -29.93 -5.06
CA ASP A 398 -20.40 -29.64 -6.37
C ASP A 398 -20.73 -28.17 -6.61
N ALA A 399 -20.52 -27.30 -5.62
CA ALA A 399 -20.79 -25.87 -5.74
C ALA A 399 -19.79 -25.16 -6.66
N THR A 400 -20.07 -25.23 -7.96
CA THR A 400 -19.38 -24.39 -8.95
C THR A 400 -19.79 -22.94 -8.75
N ARG A 401 -18.88 -22.10 -8.21
CA ARG A 401 -19.17 -20.69 -8.00
C ARG A 401 -18.64 -19.88 -9.18
N ARG A 402 -19.54 -19.22 -9.88
CA ARG A 402 -19.24 -18.16 -10.84
C ARG A 402 -19.86 -16.87 -10.32
N LEU A 403 -19.23 -15.75 -10.64
CA LEU A 403 -19.74 -14.42 -10.29
C LEU A 403 -20.00 -13.60 -11.57
N PRO A 404 -21.05 -13.94 -12.35
CA PRO A 404 -21.39 -13.17 -13.54
C PRO A 404 -21.81 -11.74 -13.16
N VAL A 405 -21.31 -10.76 -13.90
CA VAL A 405 -21.60 -9.34 -13.71
C VAL A 405 -22.02 -8.74 -15.03
N ALA A 406 -23.15 -8.08 -15.05
CA ALA A 406 -23.62 -7.35 -16.23
C ALA A 406 -22.86 -6.02 -16.40
N GLU A 407 -22.71 -5.55 -17.64
CA GLU A 407 -22.03 -4.27 -17.93
C GLU A 407 -22.68 -3.09 -17.21
N GLU A 408 -24.00 -3.12 -17.03
CA GLU A 408 -24.75 -2.09 -16.31
C GLU A 408 -24.30 -1.93 -14.85
N ALA A 409 -23.93 -3.04 -14.21
CA ALA A 409 -23.40 -3.00 -12.84
C ALA A 409 -22.01 -2.34 -12.80
N VAL A 410 -21.15 -2.61 -13.79
CA VAL A 410 -19.86 -1.95 -13.92
C VAL A 410 -20.03 -0.44 -14.17
N ARG A 411 -20.97 -0.04 -15.04
CA ARG A 411 -21.30 1.36 -15.29
C ARG A 411 -21.82 2.05 -14.03
N ALA A 412 -22.77 1.43 -13.34
CA ALA A 412 -23.31 1.97 -12.09
C ALA A 412 -22.27 2.13 -10.99
N ALA A 413 -21.31 1.20 -10.89
CA ALA A 413 -20.17 1.32 -9.99
C ALA A 413 -19.26 2.48 -10.38
N ALA A 414 -18.95 2.63 -11.66
CA ALA A 414 -18.10 3.71 -12.17
C ALA A 414 -18.70 5.11 -11.94
N GLU A 415 -20.01 5.26 -12.14
CA GLU A 415 -20.75 6.53 -11.93
C GLU A 415 -20.69 7.00 -10.48
N ARG A 416 -20.68 6.08 -9.53
CA ARG A 416 -20.72 6.35 -8.09
C ARG A 416 -19.36 6.20 -7.42
N PHE A 417 -18.31 5.91 -8.19
CA PHE A 417 -17.01 5.58 -7.64
C PHE A 417 -16.45 6.67 -6.75
N SER A 418 -16.30 6.36 -5.50
CA SER A 418 -15.69 7.25 -4.50
C SER A 418 -15.00 6.41 -3.43
N MET A 419 -13.85 6.87 -3.00
CA MET A 419 -13.09 6.26 -1.91
C MET A 419 -12.56 7.33 -0.97
N PRO A 420 -12.62 7.09 0.36
CA PRO A 420 -12.08 8.02 1.33
C PRO A 420 -10.60 8.29 1.10
N ALA A 421 -10.21 9.56 1.16
CA ALA A 421 -8.84 10.05 0.96
C ALA A 421 -8.14 9.53 -0.31
N ARG A 422 -8.92 9.27 -1.38
CA ARG A 422 -8.40 8.96 -2.72
C ARG A 422 -9.12 9.84 -3.73
N PHE A 423 -8.56 11.03 -3.95
CA PHE A 423 -9.18 12.11 -4.72
C PHE A 423 -10.63 12.38 -4.24
N GLU A 424 -10.83 12.39 -2.94
CA GLU A 424 -12.16 12.60 -2.34
C GLU A 424 -12.50 14.08 -2.33
N ILE A 425 -13.60 14.45 -2.98
CA ILE A 425 -14.15 15.81 -2.88
C ILE A 425 -14.91 15.89 -1.55
N VAL A 426 -14.33 16.60 -0.58
CA VAL A 426 -14.91 16.75 0.76
C VAL A 426 -15.77 18.00 0.92
N SER A 427 -15.58 18.99 0.03
CA SER A 427 -16.45 20.14 -0.15
C SER A 427 -16.48 20.57 -1.61
N ARG A 428 -17.64 21.04 -2.07
CA ARG A 428 -17.80 21.60 -3.42
C ARG A 428 -17.80 23.13 -3.43
N ASP A 429 -18.01 23.73 -2.29
CA ASP A 429 -18.02 25.19 -2.13
C ASP A 429 -17.54 25.59 -0.72
N PRO A 430 -16.30 26.07 -0.57
CA PRO A 430 -15.24 26.07 -1.59
C PRO A 430 -14.83 24.63 -1.98
N MET A 431 -14.26 24.46 -3.19
CA MET A 431 -13.83 23.15 -3.67
C MET A 431 -12.61 22.68 -2.88
N ILE A 432 -12.76 21.58 -2.14
CA ILE A 432 -11.68 20.95 -1.35
C ILE A 432 -11.61 19.47 -1.69
N ILE A 433 -10.41 19.02 -2.06
CA ILE A 433 -10.10 17.65 -2.39
C ILE A 433 -9.05 17.14 -1.40
N VAL A 434 -9.22 15.89 -0.92
CA VAL A 434 -8.23 15.22 -0.07
C VAL A 434 -7.73 13.95 -0.74
N ASP A 435 -6.43 13.69 -0.61
CA ASP A 435 -5.80 12.45 -1.10
C ASP A 435 -4.66 12.02 -0.18
N GLY A 436 -4.51 10.72 -0.03
CA GLY A 436 -3.44 10.09 0.75
C GLY A 436 -2.10 10.00 0.03
N ALA A 437 -1.89 10.70 -1.08
CA ALA A 437 -0.62 10.75 -1.81
C ALA A 437 0.52 11.18 -0.89
N HIS A 438 1.57 10.35 -0.78
CA HIS A 438 2.62 10.49 0.24
C HIS A 438 4.03 10.14 -0.27
N ASN A 439 4.23 10.16 -1.57
CA ASN A 439 5.52 10.09 -2.23
C ASN A 439 5.44 10.79 -3.59
N ARG A 440 6.60 11.01 -4.22
CA ARG A 440 6.73 11.71 -5.50
C ARG A 440 5.77 11.18 -6.57
N ALA A 441 5.76 9.87 -6.80
CA ALA A 441 4.93 9.23 -7.84
C ALA A 441 3.42 9.43 -7.60
N SER A 442 2.97 9.28 -6.34
CA SER A 442 1.55 9.47 -6.00
C SER A 442 1.11 10.93 -6.11
N ILE A 443 1.98 11.90 -5.79
CA ILE A 443 1.72 13.33 -6.01
C ILE A 443 1.60 13.61 -7.52
N ALA A 444 2.52 13.08 -8.34
CA ALA A 444 2.47 13.25 -9.79
C ALA A 444 1.16 12.70 -10.39
N ALA A 445 0.76 11.50 -9.98
CA ALA A 445 -0.49 10.88 -10.40
C ALA A 445 -1.73 11.70 -9.98
N PHE A 446 -1.75 12.17 -8.72
CA PHE A 446 -2.83 13.03 -8.21
C PHE A 446 -2.92 14.34 -9.00
N MET A 447 -1.81 15.03 -9.21
CA MET A 447 -1.79 16.32 -9.92
C MET A 447 -2.25 16.17 -11.37
N ARG A 448 -1.90 15.06 -12.04
CA ARG A 448 -2.43 14.75 -13.37
C ARG A 448 -3.94 14.59 -13.33
N ALA A 449 -4.45 13.73 -12.45
CA ALA A 449 -5.88 13.52 -12.30
C ALA A 449 -6.63 14.83 -11.98
N ALA A 450 -6.03 15.72 -11.18
CA ALA A 450 -6.60 17.02 -10.87
C ALA A 450 -6.67 17.93 -12.11
N ARG A 451 -5.63 17.97 -12.93
CA ARG A 451 -5.61 18.74 -14.18
C ARG A 451 -6.56 18.16 -15.24
N GLU A 452 -6.67 16.84 -15.36
CA GLU A 452 -7.63 16.21 -16.26
C GLU A 452 -9.08 16.58 -15.89
N ARG A 453 -9.41 16.57 -14.60
CA ARG A 453 -10.76 16.85 -14.11
C ARG A 453 -11.10 18.33 -14.05
N PHE A 454 -10.10 19.18 -13.83
CA PHE A 454 -10.25 20.61 -13.62
C PHE A 454 -9.20 21.38 -14.41
N PRO A 455 -9.22 21.34 -15.74
CA PRO A 455 -8.13 21.85 -16.59
C PRO A 455 -7.88 23.35 -16.46
N LYS A 456 -8.92 24.11 -16.08
CA LYS A 456 -8.84 25.58 -15.94
C LYS A 456 -8.75 26.06 -14.49
N ALA A 457 -8.75 25.15 -13.52
CA ALA A 457 -8.76 25.52 -12.11
C ALA A 457 -7.37 25.93 -11.63
N LYS A 458 -7.33 26.92 -10.74
CA LYS A 458 -6.14 27.23 -9.95
C LYS A 458 -6.00 26.22 -8.82
N ILE A 459 -4.95 25.40 -8.85
CA ILE A 459 -4.72 24.33 -7.88
C ILE A 459 -3.79 24.83 -6.78
N LYS A 460 -4.30 24.88 -5.54
CA LYS A 460 -3.54 25.12 -4.32
C LYS A 460 -3.30 23.78 -3.61
N ALA A 461 -2.05 23.43 -3.38
CA ALA A 461 -1.67 22.20 -2.69
C ALA A 461 -1.29 22.51 -1.23
N LEU A 462 -2.05 21.99 -0.28
CA LEU A 462 -1.73 22.01 1.15
C LEU A 462 -1.03 20.70 1.51
N LEU A 463 0.26 20.79 1.85
CA LEU A 463 1.13 19.63 2.08
C LEU A 463 1.52 19.48 3.55
N ALA A 464 1.22 18.31 4.13
CA ALA A 464 1.79 17.83 5.39
C ALA A 464 2.18 16.36 5.25
N THR A 465 3.45 16.03 5.46
CA THR A 465 3.97 14.67 5.28
C THR A 465 4.43 14.05 6.59
N SER A 466 4.74 12.75 6.57
CA SER A 466 5.26 12.00 7.71
C SER A 466 6.77 11.83 7.60
N ILE A 467 7.46 11.77 8.75
CA ILE A 467 8.89 11.46 8.85
C ILE A 467 9.19 10.16 8.09
N GLY A 468 10.33 10.10 7.41
CA GLY A 468 10.75 8.94 6.60
C GLY A 468 10.07 8.84 5.22
N LYS A 469 9.29 9.84 4.79
CA LYS A 469 8.77 9.94 3.43
C LYS A 469 9.59 10.94 2.60
N ASP A 470 9.61 10.74 1.28
CA ASP A 470 10.29 11.61 0.33
C ASP A 470 9.62 12.99 0.23
N ALA A 471 9.83 13.82 1.26
CA ALA A 471 9.30 15.19 1.31
C ALA A 471 9.85 16.04 0.16
N ARG A 472 11.15 15.87 -0.17
CA ARG A 472 11.82 16.60 -1.23
C ARG A 472 11.20 16.34 -2.60
N GLY A 473 11.02 15.06 -2.97
CA GLY A 473 10.39 14.70 -4.23
C GLY A 473 8.93 15.15 -4.31
N MET A 474 8.18 15.12 -3.20
CA MET A 474 6.81 15.63 -3.15
C MET A 474 6.76 17.14 -3.39
N ILE A 475 7.62 17.92 -2.72
CA ILE A 475 7.69 19.38 -2.87
C ILE A 475 8.09 19.72 -4.31
N ALA A 476 9.08 19.03 -4.89
CA ALA A 476 9.51 19.25 -6.27
C ALA A 476 8.38 19.02 -7.29
N GLU A 477 7.61 17.93 -7.14
CA GLU A 477 6.46 17.65 -8.02
C GLU A 477 5.34 18.70 -7.88
N LEU A 478 5.07 19.17 -6.65
CA LEU A 478 4.07 20.21 -6.43
C LEU A 478 4.55 21.56 -6.98
N ALA A 479 5.83 21.91 -6.82
CA ALA A 479 6.42 23.12 -7.41
C ALA A 479 6.26 23.16 -8.93
N ALA A 480 6.40 22.01 -9.59
CA ALA A 480 6.28 21.90 -11.03
C ALA A 480 4.83 21.98 -11.54
N ARG A 481 3.83 21.53 -10.76
CA ARG A 481 2.47 21.25 -11.27
C ARG A 481 1.35 22.05 -10.59
N ALA A 482 1.53 22.48 -9.35
CA ALA A 482 0.55 23.31 -8.63
C ALA A 482 0.74 24.80 -8.94
N ASP A 483 -0.33 25.59 -8.79
CA ASP A 483 -0.26 27.05 -8.91
C ASP A 483 0.21 27.71 -7.60
N GLU A 484 -0.14 27.10 -6.46
CA GLU A 484 0.33 27.48 -5.13
C GLU A 484 0.62 26.23 -4.30
N VAL A 485 1.67 26.28 -3.48
CA VAL A 485 2.03 25.22 -2.52
C VAL A 485 2.04 25.82 -1.12
N ILE A 486 1.32 25.19 -0.20
CA ILE A 486 1.19 25.63 1.18
C ILE A 486 1.76 24.55 2.06
N LEU A 487 2.90 24.82 2.70
CA LEU A 487 3.55 23.90 3.62
C LEU A 487 2.94 24.03 5.01
N THR A 488 2.69 22.89 5.63
CA THR A 488 2.15 22.83 6.98
C THR A 488 2.60 21.56 7.69
N GLU A 489 2.35 21.46 8.99
CA GLU A 489 2.57 20.25 9.76
C GLU A 489 1.29 19.79 10.44
N ARG A 490 1.21 18.49 10.77
CA ARG A 490 0.12 17.95 11.57
C ARG A 490 0.33 18.28 13.03
N THR A 491 -0.67 18.83 13.67
CA THR A 491 -0.58 19.24 15.06
C THR A 491 -0.49 18.03 16.00
N ARG A 492 0.51 18.00 16.88
CA ARG A 492 0.68 17.02 17.97
C ARG A 492 0.88 15.57 17.51
N ASP A 493 1.45 15.33 16.35
CA ASP A 493 1.82 13.99 15.91
C ASP A 493 3.34 13.89 15.76
N ALA A 494 3.97 13.07 16.60
CA ALA A 494 5.41 12.83 16.58
C ALA A 494 5.93 12.24 15.24
N ARG A 495 5.02 11.74 14.40
CA ARG A 495 5.34 11.22 13.06
C ARG A 495 5.20 12.27 11.96
N SER A 496 4.75 13.46 12.25
CA SER A 496 4.70 14.54 11.25
C SER A 496 6.09 15.09 11.00
N THR A 497 6.44 15.31 9.74
CA THR A 497 7.65 16.09 9.42
C THR A 497 7.44 17.50 9.95
N PRO A 498 8.37 18.03 10.78
CA PRO A 498 8.27 19.38 11.31
C PRO A 498 8.22 20.41 10.20
N LEU A 499 7.43 21.46 10.40
CA LEU A 499 7.31 22.54 9.42
C LEU A 499 8.65 23.24 9.10
N PRO A 500 9.55 23.52 10.05
CA PRO A 500 10.87 24.04 9.76
C PRO A 500 11.67 23.18 8.77
N ASP A 501 11.59 21.84 8.90
CA ASP A 501 12.30 20.92 8.02
C ASP A 501 11.75 20.99 6.59
N LEU A 502 10.42 21.08 6.43
CA LEU A 502 9.79 21.25 5.13
C LEU A 502 10.20 22.57 4.47
N ILE A 503 10.32 23.65 5.25
CA ILE A 503 10.79 24.94 4.77
C ILE A 503 12.24 24.85 4.32
N GLN A 504 13.11 24.21 5.10
CA GLN A 504 14.52 24.02 4.75
C GLN A 504 14.68 23.21 3.47
N ILE A 505 13.91 22.11 3.31
CA ILE A 505 13.90 21.31 2.08
C ILE A 505 13.51 22.16 0.87
N HIS A 506 12.47 22.99 1.01
CA HIS A 506 12.05 23.89 -0.04
C HIS A 506 13.12 24.92 -0.40
N GLU A 507 13.77 25.55 0.57
CA GLU A 507 14.85 26.54 0.35
C GLU A 507 16.04 25.89 -0.37
N THR A 508 16.43 24.68 0.05
CA THR A 508 17.50 23.92 -0.63
C THR A 508 17.17 23.62 -2.10
N LEU A 509 15.90 23.23 -2.38
CA LEU A 509 15.45 23.01 -3.77
C LEU A 509 15.50 24.29 -4.61
N LEU A 510 15.22 25.45 -4.02
CA LEU A 510 15.31 26.74 -4.73
C LEU A 510 16.75 27.12 -5.07
N ASP A 511 17.70 26.86 -4.17
CA ASP A 511 19.11 27.20 -4.37
C ASP A 511 19.76 26.31 -5.45
N GLU A 512 19.34 25.04 -5.55
CA GLU A 512 19.84 24.10 -6.58
C GLU A 512 19.31 24.39 -7.99
N THR A 513 18.12 24.99 -8.11
CA THR A 513 17.45 25.20 -9.41
C THR A 513 17.85 26.47 -10.14
N CYS A 514 18.86 27.21 -9.68
CA CYS A 514 19.41 28.45 -10.28
C CYS A 514 18.43 29.63 -10.51
N ALA A 515 19.00 30.83 -10.68
CA ALA A 515 18.41 32.17 -10.61
C ALA A 515 17.16 32.47 -11.49
N GLU A 516 16.69 31.58 -12.35
CA GLU A 516 15.48 31.78 -13.18
C GLU A 516 14.17 31.62 -12.43
N ASN A 517 14.19 31.20 -11.15
CA ASN A 517 13.01 30.71 -10.44
C ASN A 517 12.35 31.68 -9.45
N ALA A 518 12.43 32.99 -9.69
CA ALA A 518 11.60 33.97 -8.94
C ALA A 518 10.09 33.63 -9.01
N SER A 519 9.64 32.95 -10.08
CA SER A 519 8.26 32.50 -10.21
C SER A 519 7.93 31.35 -9.25
N ILE A 520 8.88 30.45 -8.96
CA ILE A 520 8.69 29.32 -8.04
C ILE A 520 8.61 29.82 -6.60
N ARG A 521 9.46 30.76 -6.19
CA ARG A 521 9.42 31.38 -4.84
C ARG A 521 8.06 31.99 -4.51
N ARG A 522 7.40 32.60 -5.48
CA ARG A 522 6.09 33.26 -5.29
C ARG A 522 4.94 32.27 -5.11
N LYS A 523 5.15 30.99 -5.40
CA LYS A 523 4.13 29.94 -5.29
C LYS A 523 4.05 29.33 -3.90
N PHE A 524 5.07 29.52 -3.05
CA PHE A 524 5.13 28.87 -1.74
C PHE A 524 4.65 29.78 -0.62
N HIS A 525 3.81 29.19 0.23
CA HIS A 525 3.26 29.80 1.43
C HIS A 525 3.44 28.83 2.61
N VAL A 526 3.33 29.37 3.82
CA VAL A 526 3.41 28.58 5.05
C VAL A 526 2.12 28.78 5.84
N ALA A 527 1.54 27.67 6.31
CA ALA A 527 0.41 27.68 7.21
C ALA A 527 0.79 26.98 8.53
N PRO A 528 1.32 27.71 9.53
CA PRO A 528 1.75 27.11 10.79
C PRO A 528 0.61 26.41 11.56
N ASP A 529 -0.61 26.89 11.43
CA ASP A 529 -1.84 26.27 11.92
C ASP A 529 -2.76 25.94 10.74
N PHE A 530 -2.67 24.69 10.26
CA PHE A 530 -3.52 24.25 9.15
C PHE A 530 -5.00 24.21 9.51
N ARG A 531 -5.37 24.08 10.77
CA ARG A 531 -6.78 24.08 11.22
C ARG A 531 -7.38 25.46 11.09
N ALA A 532 -6.68 26.47 11.59
CA ALA A 532 -7.08 27.87 11.42
C ALA A 532 -7.12 28.25 9.93
N PHE A 533 -6.13 27.81 9.15
CA PHE A 533 -6.09 28.01 7.70
C PHE A 533 -7.33 27.40 7.02
N LEU A 534 -7.68 26.15 7.31
CA LEU A 534 -8.83 25.46 6.72
C LEU A 534 -10.16 26.11 7.09
N ILE A 535 -10.35 26.46 8.37
CA ILE A 535 -11.56 27.15 8.84
C ILE A 535 -11.72 28.49 8.09
N GLY A 536 -10.63 29.26 7.99
CA GLY A 536 -10.63 30.51 7.23
C GLY A 536 -10.85 30.30 5.73
N TYR A 537 -10.34 29.19 5.15
CA TYR A 537 -10.57 28.85 3.76
C TYR A 537 -12.03 28.48 3.49
N CYS A 538 -12.65 27.66 4.36
CA CYS A 538 -14.06 27.29 4.27
C CYS A 538 -15.02 28.48 4.44
N ALA A 539 -14.62 29.52 5.18
CA ALA A 539 -15.44 30.71 5.40
C ALA A 539 -15.39 31.72 4.24
N ARG A 540 -14.53 31.54 3.24
CA ARG A 540 -14.44 32.43 2.08
C ARG A 540 -15.59 32.15 1.12
N PRO A 541 -16.23 33.19 0.54
CA PRO A 541 -17.14 32.97 -0.57
C PRO A 541 -16.38 32.34 -1.73
N SER A 542 -17.02 31.40 -2.43
CA SER A 542 -16.42 30.76 -3.59
C SER A 542 -16.06 31.82 -4.63
N GLY A 543 -14.77 32.06 -4.72
CA GLY A 543 -14.17 33.05 -5.64
C GLY A 543 -13.78 32.42 -6.96
N GLY A 544 -14.66 31.66 -7.62
CA GLY A 544 -14.38 31.15 -8.96
C GLY A 544 -13.59 29.84 -9.00
N ASN A 545 -12.76 29.65 -10.00
CA ASN A 545 -12.12 28.42 -10.46
C ASN A 545 -10.87 28.03 -9.62
N GLU A 546 -11.03 27.92 -8.28
CA GLU A 546 -9.94 27.57 -7.36
C GLU A 546 -10.24 26.26 -6.61
N ILE A 547 -9.22 25.43 -6.41
CA ILE A 547 -9.32 24.13 -5.72
C ILE A 547 -8.21 24.02 -4.69
N LEU A 548 -8.56 23.68 -3.45
CA LEU A 548 -7.61 23.31 -2.42
C LEU A 548 -7.45 21.79 -2.38
N CYS A 549 -6.23 21.31 -2.56
CA CYS A 549 -5.86 19.90 -2.51
C CYS A 549 -5.01 19.63 -1.27
N ALA A 550 -5.49 18.85 -0.31
CA ALA A 550 -4.74 18.44 0.88
C ALA A 550 -4.08 17.08 0.67
N LEU A 551 -2.75 17.04 0.77
CA LEU A 551 -1.88 15.95 0.33
C LEU A 551 -0.76 15.66 1.36
N GLY A 552 -0.11 14.51 1.24
CA GLY A 552 1.13 14.16 1.95
C GLY A 552 1.00 12.99 2.93
N SER A 553 -0.20 12.65 3.41
CA SER A 553 -0.45 11.43 4.16
C SER A 553 -1.95 11.13 4.30
N PHE A 554 -2.31 9.86 4.49
CA PHE A 554 -3.68 9.46 4.83
C PHE A 554 -4.16 10.07 6.15
N TYR A 555 -3.27 10.20 7.13
CA TYR A 555 -3.59 10.81 8.42
C TYR A 555 -3.93 12.30 8.29
N PHE A 556 -3.18 13.02 7.46
CA PHE A 556 -3.48 14.41 7.18
C PHE A 556 -4.80 14.58 6.42
N ALA A 557 -5.04 13.76 5.40
CA ALA A 557 -6.30 13.72 4.68
C ALA A 557 -7.50 13.47 5.63
N SER A 558 -7.35 12.56 6.62
CA SER A 558 -8.36 12.31 7.66
C SER A 558 -8.65 13.56 8.50
N GLU A 559 -7.61 14.25 8.96
CA GLU A 559 -7.79 15.46 9.79
C GLU A 559 -8.50 16.58 9.03
N VAL A 560 -8.07 16.84 7.79
CA VAL A 560 -8.70 17.81 6.90
C VAL A 560 -10.17 17.47 6.67
N ARG A 561 -10.46 16.21 6.36
CA ARG A 561 -11.80 15.68 6.14
C ARG A 561 -12.73 15.90 7.34
N LYS A 562 -12.21 15.66 8.57
CA LYS A 562 -12.97 15.89 9.82
C LYS A 562 -13.26 17.36 10.09
N ILE A 563 -12.31 18.24 9.76
CA ILE A 563 -12.47 19.68 9.94
C ILE A 563 -13.51 20.20 8.95
N VAL A 564 -13.34 19.90 7.66
CA VAL A 564 -14.24 20.37 6.60
C VAL A 564 -15.68 19.91 6.86
N LYS A 565 -15.92 18.64 7.20
CA LYS A 565 -17.25 18.11 7.52
C LYS A 565 -17.93 18.74 8.75
N LYS A 566 -17.17 19.44 9.60
CA LYS A 566 -17.72 20.16 10.75
C LYS A 566 -17.94 21.63 10.46
N THR A 567 -17.29 22.16 9.46
CA THR A 567 -17.26 23.59 9.15
C THR A 567 -18.21 23.95 8.00
N VAL A 568 -18.35 23.06 7.02
CA VAL A 568 -19.29 23.11 5.90
C VAL A 568 -20.48 22.20 6.19
#